data_f273cafff260cc0ed1a46bc9bad173d1
#
_entry.id   f273cafff260cc0ed1a46bc9bad173d1
#
_cell.length_a   1.000
_cell.length_b   1.000
_cell.length_c   1.000
_cell.angle_alpha   90.00
_cell.angle_beta   90.00
_cell.angle_gamma   90.00
#
_symmetry.space_group_name_H-M   'P 1'
#
loop_
_entity.id
_entity.type
_entity.pdbx_description
1 polymer ?
#
loop_
_entity_poly.entity_id
_entity_poly.type
_entity_poly.pdbx_seq_one_letter_code
_entity_poly.pdbx_strand_id
1 'polypeptide(L)'
;ILLSWLLHIFIEFIVPRLLKRGKGWVIRLLLKHNTLSKFVYVLPPVFILLFLPLAYNEYPKFISIIEHICWIYMVISFAIFLNYLLGIVWHILNEGERSKNIPLHGLIQLVKGVVLVLSFIIVLSIIIDKSPLTLIAGLGAFGAVLMLVFKDTILGLVAGVQLMQNDVVRKGDWITT
;
A
#
# COMPACT_ATOMS: atom_id res chain seq x y z
N ILE A 1 -26.16 7.18 4.57
CA ILE A 1 -25.82 6.29 5.71
C ILE A 1 -26.71 5.04 5.67
N LEU A 2 -28.03 5.16 5.63
CA LEU A 2 -28.95 4.00 5.55
C LEU A 2 -28.74 3.15 4.29
N LEU A 3 -28.61 3.77 3.11
CA LEU A 3 -28.38 3.10 1.84
C LEU A 3 -27.04 2.34 1.83
N SER A 4 -25.98 2.96 2.35
CA SER A 4 -24.66 2.37 2.51
C SER A 4 -24.71 1.16 3.47
N TRP A 5 -25.45 1.26 4.56
CA TRP A 5 -25.63 0.17 5.52
C TRP A 5 -26.43 -1.00 4.94
N LEU A 6 -27.50 -0.70 4.18
CA LEU A 6 -28.29 -1.69 3.45
C LEU A 6 -27.47 -2.40 2.37
N LEU A 7 -26.64 -1.65 1.65
CA LEU A 7 -25.74 -2.18 0.62
C LEU A 7 -24.65 -3.07 1.25
N HIS A 8 -24.14 -2.68 2.41
CA HIS A 8 -23.19 -3.48 3.18
C HIS A 8 -23.79 -4.83 3.56
N ILE A 9 -24.99 -4.84 4.14
CA ILE A 9 -25.71 -6.07 4.51
C ILE A 9 -26.03 -6.91 3.25
N PHE A 10 -26.49 -6.27 2.17
CA PHE A 10 -26.81 -6.94 0.91
C PHE A 10 -25.59 -7.64 0.31
N ILE A 11 -24.44 -6.99 0.30
CA ILE A 11 -23.20 -7.55 -0.24
C ILE A 11 -22.64 -8.60 0.71
N GLU A 12 -22.65 -8.37 2.01
CA GLU A 12 -22.18 -9.34 3.00
C GLU A 12 -23.02 -10.63 3.00
N PHE A 13 -24.31 -10.54 2.63
CA PHE A 13 -25.21 -11.68 2.57
C PHE A 13 -25.24 -12.37 1.18
N ILE A 14 -25.19 -11.59 0.09
CA ILE A 14 -25.36 -12.11 -1.28
C ILE A 14 -24.04 -12.53 -1.92
N VAL A 15 -22.96 -11.76 -1.72
CA VAL A 15 -21.65 -12.06 -2.33
C VAL A 15 -21.11 -13.43 -1.89
N PRO A 16 -21.11 -13.80 -0.60
CA PRO A 16 -20.67 -15.13 -0.19
C PRO A 16 -21.59 -16.23 -0.74
N ARG A 17 -22.86 -15.95 -0.92
CA ARG A 17 -23.85 -16.94 -1.41
C ARG A 17 -23.73 -17.20 -2.91
N LEU A 18 -23.44 -16.16 -3.70
CA LEU A 18 -23.14 -16.27 -5.13
C LEU A 18 -21.78 -16.94 -5.39
N LEU A 19 -20.76 -16.60 -4.60
CA LEU A 19 -19.42 -17.15 -4.74
C LEU A 19 -19.28 -18.57 -4.22
N LYS A 20 -20.10 -19.01 -3.27
CA LYS A 20 -20.17 -20.44 -2.84
C LYS A 20 -20.55 -21.38 -3.97
N ARG A 21 -21.16 -20.89 -5.04
CA ARG A 21 -21.48 -21.67 -6.25
C ARG A 21 -20.28 -21.85 -7.19
N GLY A 22 -19.21 -21.06 -7.04
CA GLY A 22 -17.98 -21.17 -7.82
C GLY A 22 -17.07 -22.28 -7.30
N LYS A 23 -16.72 -23.25 -8.16
CA LYS A 23 -15.86 -24.41 -7.85
C LYS A 23 -14.36 -24.07 -7.67
N GLY A 24 -13.96 -22.80 -7.65
CA GLY A 24 -12.55 -22.35 -7.55
C GLY A 24 -12.02 -22.38 -6.11
N TRP A 25 -10.86 -23.00 -5.89
CA TRP A 25 -10.15 -22.99 -4.59
C TRP A 25 -9.79 -21.57 -4.14
N VAL A 26 -9.46 -20.67 -5.07
CA VAL A 26 -9.18 -19.26 -4.84
C VAL A 26 -10.39 -18.53 -4.23
N ILE A 27 -11.59 -18.81 -4.72
CA ILE A 27 -12.84 -18.22 -4.22
C ILE A 27 -13.10 -18.67 -2.77
N ARG A 28 -12.81 -19.93 -2.45
CA ARG A 28 -12.93 -20.46 -1.08
C ARG A 28 -11.94 -19.79 -0.12
N LEU A 29 -10.73 -19.49 -0.58
CA LEU A 29 -9.71 -18.81 0.20
C LEU A 29 -10.07 -17.34 0.46
N LEU A 30 -10.55 -16.64 -0.56
CA LEU A 30 -11.03 -15.26 -0.46
C LEU A 30 -12.21 -15.14 0.52
N LEU A 31 -13.11 -16.13 0.53
CA LEU A 31 -14.23 -16.19 1.47
C LEU A 31 -13.79 -16.52 2.89
N LYS A 32 -12.81 -17.42 3.06
CA LYS A 32 -12.30 -17.83 4.38
C LYS A 32 -11.61 -16.66 5.12
N HIS A 33 -10.97 -15.75 4.39
CA HIS A 33 -10.24 -14.63 4.98
C HIS A 33 -11.03 -13.31 5.04
N ASN A 34 -12.35 -13.31 4.78
CA ASN A 34 -13.21 -12.11 4.81
C ASN A 34 -12.70 -10.94 3.94
N THR A 35 -11.91 -11.23 2.91
CA THR A 35 -11.27 -10.21 2.06
C THR A 35 -12.28 -9.46 1.22
N LEU A 36 -13.34 -10.15 0.80
CA LEU A 36 -14.44 -9.55 0.05
C LEU A 36 -15.21 -8.51 0.87
N SER A 37 -15.36 -8.73 2.18
CA SER A 37 -15.95 -7.73 3.07
C SER A 37 -15.13 -6.44 3.11
N LYS A 38 -13.81 -6.51 2.94
CA LYS A 38 -12.95 -5.31 2.91
C LYS A 38 -13.10 -4.51 1.62
N PHE A 39 -13.36 -5.17 0.49
CA PHE A 39 -13.66 -4.49 -0.76
C PHE A 39 -14.99 -3.71 -0.71
N VAL A 40 -15.95 -4.19 0.09
CA VAL A 40 -17.26 -3.53 0.27
C VAL A 40 -17.12 -2.13 0.85
N TYR A 41 -16.10 -1.86 1.67
CA TYR A 41 -15.86 -0.53 2.23
C TYR A 41 -15.50 0.53 1.16
N VAL A 42 -15.12 0.13 -0.04
CA VAL A 42 -14.86 1.05 -1.15
C VAL A 42 -16.16 1.55 -1.80
N LEU A 43 -17.27 0.81 -1.68
CA LEU A 43 -18.52 1.12 -2.35
C LEU A 43 -19.25 2.39 -1.85
N PRO A 44 -19.35 2.67 -0.53
CA PRO A 44 -20.06 3.85 -0.05
C PRO A 44 -19.58 5.18 -0.65
N PRO A 45 -18.27 5.49 -0.70
CA PRO A 45 -17.82 6.73 -1.31
C PRO A 45 -18.06 6.78 -2.83
N VAL A 46 -18.00 5.64 -3.52
CA VAL A 46 -18.33 5.59 -4.96
C VAL A 46 -19.77 6.04 -5.21
N PHE A 47 -20.72 5.56 -4.40
CA PHE A 47 -22.11 6.01 -4.49
C PHE A 47 -22.26 7.51 -4.18
N ILE A 48 -21.57 8.01 -3.16
CA ILE A 48 -21.61 9.43 -2.83
C ILE A 48 -21.09 10.25 -4.02
N LEU A 49 -19.94 9.88 -4.60
CA LEU A 49 -19.35 10.56 -5.74
C LEU A 49 -20.26 10.51 -6.99
N LEU A 50 -20.99 9.41 -7.20
CA LEU A 50 -21.91 9.27 -8.31
C LEU A 50 -23.10 10.27 -8.23
N PHE A 51 -23.62 10.50 -7.01
CA PHE A 51 -24.76 11.39 -6.80
C PHE A 51 -24.35 12.84 -6.50
N LEU A 52 -23.08 13.10 -6.21
CA LEU A 52 -22.55 14.42 -5.88
C LEU A 52 -22.81 15.49 -6.98
N PRO A 53 -22.66 15.17 -8.29
CA PRO A 53 -22.91 16.13 -9.37
C PRO A 53 -24.34 16.69 -9.38
N LEU A 54 -25.32 15.94 -8.87
CA LEU A 54 -26.73 16.40 -8.80
C LEU A 54 -26.93 17.57 -7.83
N ALA A 55 -26.04 17.70 -6.83
CA ALA A 55 -26.08 18.77 -5.83
C ALA A 55 -25.14 19.95 -6.15
N TYR A 56 -24.36 19.87 -7.24
CA TYR A 56 -23.26 20.79 -7.53
C TYR A 56 -23.68 22.26 -7.68
N ASN A 57 -24.91 22.52 -8.16
CA ASN A 57 -25.37 23.88 -8.48
C ASN A 57 -25.67 24.73 -7.23
N GLU A 58 -25.92 24.14 -6.07
CA GLU A 58 -26.33 24.89 -4.89
C GLU A 58 -25.17 25.27 -3.95
N TYR A 59 -24.16 24.38 -3.76
CA TYR A 59 -23.10 24.58 -2.76
C TYR A 59 -21.72 24.08 -3.23
N PRO A 60 -21.05 24.76 -4.17
CA PRO A 60 -19.84 24.23 -4.81
C PRO A 60 -18.65 24.00 -3.85
N LYS A 61 -18.45 24.90 -2.87
CA LYS A 61 -17.34 24.74 -1.90
C LYS A 61 -17.54 23.55 -0.96
N PHE A 62 -18.76 23.32 -0.50
CA PHE A 62 -19.09 22.23 0.39
C PHE A 62 -18.96 20.87 -0.32
N ILE A 63 -19.34 20.83 -1.57
CA ILE A 63 -19.25 19.65 -2.43
C ILE A 63 -17.78 19.26 -2.68
N SER A 64 -16.91 20.25 -2.96
CA SER A 64 -15.47 20.00 -3.12
C SER A 64 -14.85 19.36 -1.87
N ILE A 65 -15.21 19.78 -0.67
CA ILE A 65 -14.72 19.18 0.57
C ILE A 65 -15.19 17.72 0.69
N ILE A 66 -16.45 17.44 0.39
CA ILE A 66 -16.99 16.08 0.43
C ILE A 66 -16.28 15.19 -0.60
N GLU A 67 -16.02 15.71 -1.79
CA GLU A 67 -15.29 15.04 -2.85
C GLU A 67 -13.89 14.61 -2.38
N HIS A 68 -13.11 15.52 -1.80
CA HIS A 68 -11.77 15.21 -1.25
C HIS A 68 -11.84 14.14 -0.15
N ILE A 69 -12.80 14.24 0.76
CA ILE A 69 -13.00 13.25 1.83
C ILE A 69 -13.32 11.88 1.23
N CYS A 70 -14.19 11.81 0.22
CA CYS A 70 -14.53 10.56 -0.45
C CYS A 70 -13.33 9.94 -1.16
N TRP A 71 -12.53 10.75 -1.85
CA TRP A 71 -11.30 10.28 -2.50
C TRP A 71 -10.28 9.75 -1.50
N ILE A 72 -10.04 10.47 -0.39
CA ILE A 72 -9.12 10.03 0.68
C ILE A 72 -9.61 8.70 1.26
N TYR A 73 -10.89 8.60 1.60
CA TYR A 73 -11.47 7.37 2.12
C TYR A 73 -11.32 6.20 1.14
N MET A 74 -11.53 6.44 -0.16
CA MET A 74 -11.41 5.43 -1.21
C MET A 74 -9.97 4.91 -1.32
N VAL A 75 -8.98 5.80 -1.29
CA VAL A 75 -7.55 5.43 -1.33
C VAL A 75 -7.18 4.59 -0.12
N ILE A 76 -7.59 4.99 1.08
CA ILE A 76 -7.30 4.25 2.32
C ILE A 76 -7.98 2.88 2.30
N SER A 77 -9.25 2.80 1.93
CA SER A 77 -9.98 1.53 1.84
C SER A 77 -9.37 0.58 0.82
N PHE A 78 -8.94 1.11 -0.33
CA PHE A 78 -8.27 0.34 -1.36
C PHE A 78 -6.89 -0.16 -0.91
N ALA A 79 -6.12 0.66 -0.21
CA ALA A 79 -4.83 0.28 0.36
C ALA A 79 -4.99 -0.85 1.39
N ILE A 80 -5.98 -0.76 2.27
CA ILE A 80 -6.32 -1.81 3.23
C ILE A 80 -6.67 -3.10 2.48
N PHE A 81 -7.51 -3.03 1.46
CA PHE A 81 -7.88 -4.17 0.64
C PHE A 81 -6.66 -4.84 -0.01
N LEU A 82 -5.76 -4.06 -0.62
CA LEU A 82 -4.51 -4.57 -1.21
C LEU A 82 -3.63 -5.27 -0.17
N ASN A 83 -3.49 -4.69 1.02
CA ASN A 83 -2.72 -5.31 2.11
C ASN A 83 -3.32 -6.66 2.55
N TYR A 84 -4.64 -6.80 2.56
CA TYR A 84 -5.31 -8.08 2.82
C TYR A 84 -5.07 -9.08 1.69
N LEU A 85 -5.15 -8.66 0.44
CA LEU A 85 -4.83 -9.53 -0.71
C LEU A 85 -3.39 -10.05 -0.64
N LEU A 86 -2.42 -9.19 -0.35
CA LEU A 86 -1.02 -9.58 -0.17
C LEU A 86 -0.86 -10.58 1.00
N GLY A 87 -1.65 -10.44 2.05
CA GLY A 87 -1.69 -11.41 3.15
C GLY A 87 -2.18 -12.78 2.72
N ILE A 88 -3.18 -12.85 1.85
CA ILE A 88 -3.68 -14.12 1.29
C ILE A 88 -2.64 -14.75 0.38
N VAL A 89 -2.02 -13.96 -0.50
CA VAL A 89 -0.93 -14.45 -1.37
C VAL A 89 0.18 -15.07 -0.53
N TRP A 90 0.55 -14.42 0.58
CA TRP A 90 1.51 -14.98 1.55
C TRP A 90 1.06 -16.34 2.08
N HIS A 91 -0.20 -16.46 2.50
CA HIS A 91 -0.72 -17.70 3.06
C HIS A 91 -0.71 -18.85 2.05
N ILE A 92 -1.09 -18.55 0.80
CA ILE A 92 -1.07 -19.51 -0.30
C ILE A 92 0.37 -20.00 -0.60
N LEU A 93 1.31 -19.07 -0.65
CA LEU A 93 2.70 -19.40 -0.95
C LEU A 93 3.37 -20.19 0.18
N ASN A 94 2.97 -19.94 1.42
CA ASN A 94 3.56 -20.58 2.59
C ASN A 94 2.99 -21.97 2.89
N GLU A 95 1.78 -22.30 2.41
CA GLU A 95 1.18 -23.65 2.52
C GLU A 95 1.83 -24.68 1.56
N GLY A 96 2.62 -24.22 0.57
CA GLY A 96 3.36 -25.10 -0.34
C GLY A 96 4.65 -25.62 0.31
N GLU A 97 4.86 -26.95 0.33
CA GLU A 97 6.07 -27.59 0.91
C GLU A 97 7.41 -27.08 0.32
N ARG A 98 7.40 -26.42 -0.83
CA ARG A 98 8.58 -25.84 -1.52
C ARG A 98 9.05 -24.51 -0.90
N SER A 99 8.27 -23.88 -0.03
CA SER A 99 8.53 -22.53 0.46
C SER A 99 9.45 -22.44 1.69
N LYS A 100 9.85 -23.58 2.29
CA LYS A 100 10.62 -23.58 3.54
C LYS A 100 12.00 -22.92 3.45
N ASN A 101 12.56 -22.74 2.25
CA ASN A 101 13.92 -22.23 2.06
C ASN A 101 14.00 -20.82 1.44
N ILE A 102 12.88 -20.16 1.14
CA ILE A 102 12.89 -18.83 0.52
C ILE A 102 12.34 -17.80 1.52
N PRO A 103 13.05 -16.71 1.81
CA PRO A 103 12.59 -15.67 2.74
C PRO A 103 11.50 -14.78 2.11
N LEU A 104 10.41 -15.41 1.63
CA LEU A 104 9.27 -14.74 0.98
C LEU A 104 8.55 -13.75 1.92
N HIS A 105 8.67 -13.96 3.24
CA HIS A 105 8.06 -13.09 4.23
C HIS A 105 8.56 -11.64 4.12
N GLY A 106 9.87 -11.46 4.02
CA GLY A 106 10.47 -10.13 3.86
C GLY A 106 10.04 -9.44 2.57
N LEU A 107 9.94 -10.20 1.46
CA LEU A 107 9.53 -9.64 0.18
C LEU A 107 8.08 -9.14 0.19
N ILE A 108 7.16 -9.90 0.77
CA ILE A 108 5.76 -9.47 0.89
C ILE A 108 5.63 -8.28 1.85
N GLN A 109 6.42 -8.25 2.92
CA GLN A 109 6.43 -7.11 3.83
C GLN A 109 6.95 -5.84 3.16
N LEU A 110 7.97 -5.94 2.29
CA LEU A 110 8.43 -4.82 1.46
C LEU A 110 7.33 -4.33 0.52
N VAL A 111 6.63 -5.23 -0.18
CA VAL A 111 5.52 -4.85 -1.07
C VAL A 111 4.40 -4.15 -0.29
N LYS A 112 4.05 -4.65 0.90
CA LYS A 112 3.08 -3.98 1.80
C LYS A 112 3.55 -2.59 2.20
N GLY A 113 4.83 -2.42 2.50
CA GLY A 113 5.43 -1.12 2.79
C GLY A 113 5.33 -0.15 1.61
N VAL A 114 5.63 -0.62 0.39
CA VAL A 114 5.49 0.18 -0.83
C VAL A 114 4.03 0.61 -1.05
N VAL A 115 3.06 -0.30 -0.89
CA VAL A 115 1.63 0.02 -0.99
C VAL A 115 1.25 1.12 0.01
N LEU A 116 1.73 1.02 1.25
CA LEU A 116 1.46 2.02 2.29
C LEU A 116 2.04 3.39 1.93
N VAL A 117 3.31 3.44 1.50
CA VAL A 117 3.98 4.69 1.10
C VAL A 117 3.28 5.34 -0.09
N LEU A 118 2.95 4.55 -1.13
CA LEU A 118 2.23 5.07 -2.30
C LEU A 118 0.85 5.61 -1.92
N SER A 119 0.11 4.90 -1.07
CA SER A 119 -1.20 5.36 -0.59
C SER A 119 -1.08 6.66 0.20
N PHE A 120 -0.05 6.80 1.03
CA PHE A 120 0.22 8.02 1.77
C PHE A 120 0.52 9.20 0.84
N ILE A 121 1.34 8.99 -0.22
CA ILE A 121 1.64 10.03 -1.21
C ILE A 121 0.37 10.45 -1.96
N ILE A 122 -0.50 9.50 -2.32
CA ILE A 122 -1.77 9.81 -3.00
C ILE A 122 -2.69 10.63 -2.08
N VAL A 123 -2.80 10.27 -0.80
CA VAL A 123 -3.58 11.04 0.18
C VAL A 123 -3.03 12.46 0.33
N LEU A 124 -1.72 12.62 0.46
CA LEU A 124 -1.08 13.95 0.49
C LEU A 124 -1.35 14.75 -0.79
N SER A 125 -1.29 14.09 -1.93
CA SER A 125 -1.60 14.68 -3.24
C SER A 125 -3.01 15.28 -3.28
N ILE A 126 -4.00 14.56 -2.75
CA ILE A 126 -5.39 15.03 -2.67
C ILE A 126 -5.50 16.23 -1.72
N ILE A 127 -4.83 16.18 -0.55
CA ILE A 127 -4.88 17.26 0.45
C ILE A 127 -4.24 18.56 -0.06
N ILE A 128 -3.13 18.44 -0.83
CA ILE A 128 -2.35 19.58 -1.32
C ILE A 128 -2.87 20.07 -2.70
N ASP A 129 -3.80 19.33 -3.30
CA ASP A 129 -4.34 19.58 -4.65
C ASP A 129 -3.23 19.59 -5.72
N LYS A 130 -2.30 18.63 -5.63
CA LYS A 130 -1.20 18.43 -6.58
C LYS A 130 -1.22 17.01 -7.13
N SER A 131 -0.65 16.80 -8.31
CA SER A 131 -0.59 15.46 -8.86
C SER A 131 0.36 14.56 -8.03
N PRO A 132 0.01 13.27 -7.81
CA PRO A 132 0.89 12.33 -7.11
C PRO A 132 2.27 12.22 -7.77
N LEU A 133 2.31 12.32 -9.10
CA LEU A 133 3.56 12.24 -9.87
C LEU A 133 4.50 13.41 -9.54
N THR A 134 3.96 14.62 -9.37
CA THR A 134 4.73 15.79 -8.96
C THR A 134 5.36 15.60 -7.58
N LEU A 135 4.63 15.03 -6.64
CA LEU A 135 5.16 14.74 -5.30
C LEU A 135 6.26 13.67 -5.35
N ILE A 136 6.05 12.59 -6.12
CA ILE A 136 7.06 11.54 -6.30
C ILE A 136 8.31 12.11 -6.98
N ALA A 137 8.17 12.94 -8.01
CA ALA A 137 9.30 13.57 -8.67
C ALA A 137 10.09 14.49 -7.73
N GLY A 138 9.39 15.29 -6.92
CA GLY A 138 10.01 16.14 -5.90
C GLY A 138 10.77 15.34 -4.84
N LEU A 139 10.15 14.27 -4.31
CA LEU A 139 10.80 13.38 -3.35
C LEU A 139 12.01 12.66 -3.96
N GLY A 140 11.90 12.24 -5.23
CA GLY A 140 13.00 11.60 -5.95
C GLY A 140 14.19 12.56 -6.16
N ALA A 141 13.92 13.81 -6.57
CA ALA A 141 14.95 14.83 -6.72
C ALA A 141 15.63 15.13 -5.37
N PHE A 142 14.86 15.30 -4.31
CA PHE A 142 15.38 15.50 -2.96
C PHE A 142 16.23 14.31 -2.49
N GLY A 143 15.77 13.08 -2.72
CA GLY A 143 16.51 11.86 -2.41
C GLY A 143 17.83 11.76 -3.17
N ALA A 144 17.86 12.17 -4.45
CA ALA A 144 19.09 12.18 -5.26
C ALA A 144 20.12 13.19 -4.69
N VAL A 145 19.67 14.37 -4.27
CA VAL A 145 20.56 15.37 -3.62
C VAL A 145 21.09 14.83 -2.29
N LEU A 146 20.24 14.22 -1.46
CA LEU A 146 20.69 13.60 -0.22
C LEU A 146 21.71 12.49 -0.46
N MET A 147 21.44 11.63 -1.45
CA MET A 147 22.38 10.56 -1.81
C MET A 147 23.73 11.12 -2.24
N LEU A 148 23.76 12.24 -2.99
CA LEU A 148 25.00 12.88 -3.41
C LEU A 148 25.78 13.43 -2.20
N VAL A 149 25.09 14.06 -1.25
CA VAL A 149 25.71 14.62 -0.04
C VAL A 149 26.30 13.53 0.85
N PHE A 150 25.60 12.42 0.99
CA PHE A 150 26.02 11.32 1.88
C PHE A 150 26.88 10.26 1.19
N LYS A 151 27.14 10.39 -0.12
CA LYS A 151 27.87 9.38 -0.92
C LYS A 151 29.19 8.99 -0.28
N ASP A 152 30.02 9.95 0.04
CA ASP A 152 31.37 9.70 0.57
C ASP A 152 31.33 9.09 1.98
N THR A 153 30.37 9.52 2.80
CA THR A 153 30.13 8.94 4.13
C THR A 153 29.71 7.48 4.04
N ILE A 154 28.82 7.15 3.11
CA ILE A 154 28.36 5.76 2.89
C ILE A 154 29.51 4.91 2.37
N LEU A 155 30.28 5.41 1.39
CA LEU A 155 31.44 4.69 0.87
C LEU A 155 32.49 4.45 1.95
N GLY A 156 32.77 5.44 2.79
CA GLY A 156 33.70 5.30 3.91
C GLY A 156 33.22 4.27 4.94
N LEU A 157 31.93 4.25 5.26
CA LEU A 157 31.34 3.27 6.15
C LEU A 157 31.44 1.85 5.58
N VAL A 158 31.09 1.67 4.31
CA VAL A 158 31.14 0.37 3.64
C VAL A 158 32.57 -0.14 3.56
N ALA A 159 33.53 0.71 3.18
CA ALA A 159 34.94 0.37 3.15
C ALA A 159 35.46 -0.01 4.54
N GLY A 160 35.09 0.73 5.58
CA GLY A 160 35.46 0.40 6.97
C GLY A 160 34.93 -0.96 7.41
N VAL A 161 33.67 -1.28 7.11
CA VAL A 161 33.06 -2.59 7.42
C VAL A 161 33.76 -3.70 6.65
N GLN A 162 34.06 -3.50 5.36
CA GLN A 162 34.77 -4.50 4.54
C GLN A 162 36.19 -4.76 5.04
N LEU A 163 36.93 -3.72 5.42
CA LEU A 163 38.27 -3.87 6.00
C LEU A 163 38.25 -4.66 7.31
N MET A 164 37.24 -4.41 8.16
CA MET A 164 37.07 -5.13 9.42
C MET A 164 36.66 -6.61 9.19
N GLN A 165 35.77 -6.89 8.25
CA GLN A 165 35.30 -8.26 7.99
C GLN A 165 36.34 -9.13 7.33
N ASN A 166 37.18 -8.55 6.47
CA ASN A 166 38.23 -9.28 5.76
C ASN A 166 39.55 -9.31 6.51
N ASP A 167 39.62 -8.79 7.76
CA ASP A 167 40.80 -8.78 8.58
C ASP A 167 42.06 -8.18 7.91
N VAL A 168 41.83 -7.24 6.95
CA VAL A 168 42.88 -6.65 6.10
C VAL A 168 43.75 -5.68 6.88
N VAL A 169 43.20 -5.02 7.93
CA VAL A 169 43.89 -4.04 8.76
C VAL A 169 43.52 -4.29 10.22
N ARG A 170 44.54 -4.51 11.05
CA ARG A 170 44.37 -4.66 12.50
C ARG A 170 44.92 -3.45 13.26
N LYS A 171 44.44 -3.24 14.49
CA LYS A 171 44.99 -2.23 15.38
C LYS A 171 46.48 -2.51 15.60
N GLY A 172 47.35 -1.60 15.14
CA GLY A 172 48.81 -1.73 15.27
C GLY A 172 49.51 -1.96 13.94
N ASP A 173 48.82 -2.16 12.84
CA ASP A 173 49.45 -2.32 11.52
C ASP A 173 49.93 -0.97 10.98
N TRP A 174 51.13 -1.00 10.38
CA TRP A 174 51.67 0.14 9.66
C TRP A 174 51.04 0.24 8.28
N ILE A 175 50.43 1.39 7.97
CA ILE A 175 49.81 1.66 6.68
C ILE A 175 50.69 2.67 5.93
N THR A 176 51.23 2.28 4.78
CA THR A 176 51.92 3.18 3.85
C THR A 176 50.91 3.65 2.78
N THR A 177 50.81 4.97 2.61
CA THR A 177 50.03 5.62 1.55
C THR A 177 50.86 5.85 0.31
#